data_284b0b87c64654ad012751e11c81ae31
#
_entry.id   284b0b87c64654ad012751e11c81ae31
#
_cell.length_a   1.000
_cell.length_b   1.000
_cell.length_c   1.000
_cell.angle_alpha   90.00
_cell.angle_beta   90.00
_cell.angle_gamma   90.00
#
_symmetry.space_group_name_H-M   'P 1'
#
loop_
_entity.id
_entity.type
_entity.pdbx_description
1 polymer ?
#
loop_
_entity_poly.entity_id
_entity_poly.type
_entity_poly.pdbx_seq_one_letter_code
_entity_poly.pdbx_strand_id
1 'polypeptide(L)'
;MIELKNVTKKFGKKQVLKGVSFTAEKGKITCLIGINGVGKTTIMKAIMALTPIDNGEILINGEKLNKGSYEKVTFIPDAITMLPSMKISEAFTFMADFYNSWNPERAKELLKFFKLNETDRISELSKGNTAKVNLILGLALDVDYILMDEPFSGIDIFSREQIADVFTSHLIEDRGVIITTHEINDIEHLIDKAVLLDNGVILKEFNTEEIRETEGKSVVDVMREVYRG
;
A
#
# COMPACT_ATOMS: atom_id res chain seq x y z
N MET A 1 -4.83 10.95 9.75
CA MET A 1 -3.39 10.88 9.42
C MET A 1 -2.79 9.67 10.09
N ILE A 2 -1.95 8.91 9.37
CA ILE A 2 -1.03 7.92 9.95
C ILE A 2 0.29 8.63 10.25
N GLU A 3 0.84 8.46 11.46
CA GLU A 3 2.10 9.06 11.88
C GLU A 3 3.04 7.99 12.44
N LEU A 4 4.28 7.97 11.97
CA LEU A 4 5.37 7.23 12.57
C LEU A 4 6.34 8.22 13.23
N LYS A 5 6.75 7.95 14.49
CA LYS A 5 7.66 8.81 15.28
C LYS A 5 8.82 7.98 15.81
N ASN A 6 10.00 8.18 15.24
CA ASN A 6 11.25 7.52 15.64
C ASN A 6 11.15 5.99 15.76
N VAL A 7 10.44 5.38 14.82
CA VAL A 7 10.17 3.94 14.84
C VAL A 7 11.45 3.15 14.56
N THR A 8 11.78 2.22 15.47
CA THR A 8 12.90 1.30 15.32
C THR A 8 12.46 -0.14 15.32
N LYS A 9 13.17 -1.00 14.58
CA LYS A 9 12.92 -2.45 14.54
C LYS A 9 14.18 -3.23 14.26
N LYS A 10 14.38 -4.28 15.09
CA LYS A 10 15.45 -5.27 14.90
C LYS A 10 14.84 -6.67 14.68
N PHE A 11 15.52 -7.46 13.87
CA PHE A 11 15.30 -8.91 13.76
C PHE A 11 16.62 -9.60 14.10
N GLY A 12 16.68 -10.22 15.26
CA GLY A 12 17.93 -10.73 15.81
C GLY A 12 18.97 -9.62 15.96
N LYS A 13 20.11 -9.75 15.26
CA LYS A 13 21.20 -8.75 15.29
C LYS A 13 21.03 -7.64 14.23
N LYS A 14 20.13 -7.83 13.24
CA LYS A 14 19.95 -6.88 12.14
C LYS A 14 18.94 -5.79 12.52
N GLN A 15 19.37 -4.54 12.57
CA GLN A 15 18.48 -3.38 12.70
C GLN A 15 17.93 -3.03 11.32
N VAL A 16 16.61 -3.17 11.15
CA VAL A 16 15.91 -2.94 9.88
C VAL A 16 15.30 -1.54 9.80
N LEU A 17 14.74 -1.03 10.91
CA LEU A 17 14.30 0.37 11.02
C LEU A 17 15.12 1.09 12.07
N LYS A 18 15.60 2.30 11.74
CA LYS A 18 16.59 3.03 12.53
C LYS A 18 16.11 4.46 12.89
N GLY A 19 14.88 4.57 13.39
CA GLY A 19 14.27 5.86 13.74
C GLY A 19 13.46 6.47 12.61
N VAL A 20 12.63 5.63 11.95
CA VAL A 20 11.77 6.06 10.85
C VAL A 20 10.68 6.99 11.37
N SER A 21 10.54 8.17 10.74
CA SER A 21 9.51 9.15 11.04
C SER A 21 8.95 9.72 9.74
N PHE A 22 7.66 9.60 9.50
CA PHE A 22 6.93 10.24 8.39
C PHE A 22 5.44 10.28 8.69
N THR A 23 4.69 10.99 7.85
CA THR A 23 3.23 11.06 7.92
C THR A 23 2.59 10.65 6.60
N ALA A 24 1.40 10.05 6.67
CA ALA A 24 0.53 9.81 5.52
C ALA A 24 -0.87 10.36 5.81
N GLU A 25 -1.35 11.20 4.91
CA GLU A 25 -2.61 11.92 5.07
C GLU A 25 -3.78 11.17 4.43
N LYS A 26 -4.99 11.39 4.93
CA LYS A 26 -6.23 10.94 4.31
C LYS A 26 -6.45 11.73 3.00
N GLY A 27 -6.97 11.06 1.97
CA GLY A 27 -7.19 11.67 0.66
C GLY A 27 -5.90 11.87 -0.16
N LYS A 28 -4.76 11.34 0.29
CA LYS A 28 -3.48 11.45 -0.43
C LYS A 28 -2.81 10.11 -0.63
N ILE A 29 -2.04 10.00 -1.71
CA ILE A 29 -1.22 8.84 -2.04
C ILE A 29 0.22 9.12 -1.62
N THR A 30 0.66 8.43 -0.56
CA THR A 30 2.04 8.47 -0.07
C THR A 30 2.81 7.25 -0.59
N CYS A 31 3.93 7.46 -1.27
CA CYS A 31 4.76 6.39 -1.79
C CYS A 31 6.05 6.21 -0.97
N LEU A 32 6.25 5.01 -0.40
CA LEU A 32 7.51 4.60 0.21
C LEU A 32 8.41 3.99 -0.86
N ILE A 33 9.48 4.68 -1.20
CA ILE A 33 10.39 4.32 -2.29
C ILE A 33 11.72 3.84 -1.70
N GLY A 34 12.25 2.77 -2.25
CA GLY A 34 13.55 2.24 -1.87
C GLY A 34 13.81 0.88 -2.45
N ILE A 35 15.06 0.44 -2.51
CA ILE A 35 15.44 -0.88 -3.01
C ILE A 35 14.87 -2.00 -2.14
N ASN A 36 14.91 -3.23 -2.65
CA ASN A 36 14.41 -4.37 -1.90
C ASN A 36 15.25 -4.60 -0.62
N GLY A 37 14.54 -4.91 0.48
CA GLY A 37 15.16 -5.19 1.78
C GLY A 37 15.50 -3.98 2.65
N VAL A 38 15.18 -2.73 2.24
CA VAL A 38 15.44 -1.51 3.06
C VAL A 38 14.46 -1.31 4.21
N GLY A 39 13.34 -2.08 4.26
CA GLY A 39 12.39 -2.01 5.36
C GLY A 39 10.97 -1.59 5.00
N LYS A 40 10.63 -1.38 3.71
CA LYS A 40 9.28 -0.95 3.26
C LYS A 40 8.17 -1.85 3.81
N THR A 41 8.21 -3.15 3.52
CA THR A 41 7.24 -4.14 4.04
C THR A 41 7.24 -4.20 5.57
N THR A 42 8.40 -3.98 6.23
CA THR A 42 8.47 -3.93 7.70
C THR A 42 7.69 -2.74 8.25
N ILE A 43 7.77 -1.57 7.60
CA ILE A 43 6.97 -0.39 7.94
C ILE A 43 5.47 -0.70 7.81
N MET A 44 5.04 -1.28 6.68
CA MET A 44 3.64 -1.66 6.46
C MET A 44 3.12 -2.61 7.55
N LYS A 45 3.90 -3.66 7.84
CA LYS A 45 3.57 -4.63 8.89
C LYS A 45 3.58 -4.01 10.29
N ALA A 46 4.43 -3.00 10.54
CA ALA A 46 4.44 -2.27 11.81
C ALA A 46 3.19 -1.40 11.98
N ILE A 47 2.75 -0.70 10.92
CA ILE A 47 1.49 0.08 10.92
C ILE A 47 0.29 -0.85 11.21
N MET A 48 0.31 -2.07 10.68
CA MET A 48 -0.73 -3.09 10.94
C MET A 48 -0.53 -3.83 12.27
N ALA A 49 0.43 -3.45 13.12
CA ALA A 49 0.80 -4.19 14.33
C ALA A 49 1.09 -5.70 14.12
N LEU A 50 1.31 -6.13 12.87
CA LEU A 50 1.74 -7.49 12.52
C LEU A 50 3.20 -7.76 12.88
N THR A 51 3.98 -6.67 13.04
CA THR A 51 5.36 -6.71 13.51
C THR A 51 5.51 -5.68 14.63
N PRO A 52 5.79 -6.10 15.87
CA PRO A 52 5.97 -5.17 16.98
C PRO A 52 7.24 -4.31 16.75
N ILE A 53 7.13 -3.02 17.02
CA ILE A 53 8.26 -2.08 17.02
C ILE A 53 9.07 -2.20 18.30
N ASP A 54 10.37 -1.86 18.27
CA ASP A 54 11.21 -1.90 19.46
C ASP A 54 11.17 -0.56 20.24
N ASN A 55 11.17 0.57 19.52
CA ASN A 55 10.99 1.91 20.09
C ASN A 55 10.25 2.81 19.10
N GLY A 56 9.81 3.96 19.58
CA GLY A 56 9.04 4.93 18.82
C GLY A 56 7.55 4.77 19.02
N GLU A 57 6.78 5.38 18.14
CA GLU A 57 5.32 5.40 18.23
C GLU A 57 4.71 5.38 16.83
N ILE A 58 3.57 4.70 16.69
CA ILE A 58 2.73 4.73 15.48
C ILE A 58 1.33 5.15 15.91
N LEU A 59 0.82 6.19 15.27
CA LEU A 59 -0.51 6.73 15.52
C LEU A 59 -1.36 6.65 14.25
N ILE A 60 -2.64 6.29 14.42
CA ILE A 60 -3.66 6.34 13.37
C ILE A 60 -4.76 7.29 13.86
N ASN A 61 -4.97 8.38 13.13
CA ASN A 61 -5.88 9.46 13.52
C ASN A 61 -5.61 10.00 14.95
N GLY A 62 -4.33 10.09 15.34
CA GLY A 62 -3.89 10.57 16.65
C GLY A 62 -3.97 9.53 17.77
N GLU A 63 -4.47 8.34 17.52
CA GLU A 63 -4.60 7.25 18.48
C GLU A 63 -3.50 6.21 18.31
N LYS A 64 -2.97 5.69 19.43
CA LYS A 64 -2.04 4.55 19.40
C LYS A 64 -2.72 3.29 18.85
N LEU A 65 -1.93 2.44 18.20
CA LEU A 65 -2.42 1.17 17.69
C LEU A 65 -3.15 0.38 18.77
N ASN A 66 -4.36 -0.05 18.46
CA ASN A 66 -5.21 -0.86 19.30
C ASN A 66 -6.08 -1.79 18.42
N LYS A 67 -6.94 -2.61 19.02
CA LYS A 67 -7.81 -3.54 18.28
C LYS A 67 -8.74 -2.83 17.28
N GLY A 68 -9.19 -1.61 17.58
CA GLY A 68 -10.02 -0.82 16.66
C GLY A 68 -9.27 -0.23 15.47
N SER A 69 -7.92 -0.25 15.49
CA SER A 69 -7.13 0.25 14.36
C SER A 69 -7.32 -0.56 13.08
N TYR A 70 -7.66 -1.87 13.20
CA TYR A 70 -7.93 -2.74 12.05
C TYR A 70 -9.25 -2.40 11.32
N GLU A 71 -10.13 -1.64 11.95
CA GLU A 71 -11.34 -1.12 11.31
C GLU A 71 -11.07 0.15 10.50
N LYS A 72 -9.88 0.76 10.71
CA LYS A 72 -9.48 2.03 10.07
C LYS A 72 -8.45 1.83 8.95
N VAL A 73 -7.78 0.68 8.90
CA VAL A 73 -6.66 0.42 7.96
C VAL A 73 -6.74 -0.99 7.41
N THR A 74 -6.56 -1.12 6.10
CA THR A 74 -6.36 -2.42 5.44
C THR A 74 -4.94 -2.55 4.92
N PHE A 75 -4.47 -3.80 4.78
CA PHE A 75 -3.18 -4.13 4.19
C PHE A 75 -3.35 -5.12 3.03
N ILE A 76 -2.92 -4.71 1.87
CA ILE A 76 -2.89 -5.52 0.64
C ILE A 76 -1.43 -5.94 0.43
N PRO A 77 -1.08 -7.19 0.71
CA PRO A 77 0.28 -7.69 0.53
C PRO A 77 0.63 -7.88 -0.96
N ASP A 78 1.89 -8.06 -1.27
CA ASP A 78 2.43 -8.34 -2.62
C ASP A 78 1.90 -9.66 -3.23
N ALA A 79 1.44 -10.58 -2.39
CA ALA A 79 0.86 -11.84 -2.83
C ALA A 79 -0.48 -12.09 -2.13
N ILE A 80 -1.45 -12.63 -2.87
CA ILE A 80 -2.76 -13.00 -2.34
C ILE A 80 -2.62 -14.05 -1.24
N THR A 81 -3.37 -13.86 -0.14
CA THR A 81 -3.36 -14.76 1.03
C THR A 81 -4.50 -15.78 1.03
N MET A 82 -5.43 -15.69 0.09
CA MET A 82 -6.53 -16.65 -0.07
C MET A 82 -6.06 -17.99 -0.61
N LEU A 83 -6.80 -19.06 -0.27
CA LEU A 83 -6.47 -20.40 -0.76
C LEU A 83 -6.61 -20.46 -2.30
N PRO A 84 -5.63 -21.02 -3.02
CA PRO A 84 -5.68 -21.12 -4.47
C PRO A 84 -6.90 -21.86 -5.03
N SER A 85 -7.46 -22.82 -4.29
CA SER A 85 -8.65 -23.58 -4.68
C SER A 85 -9.96 -22.81 -4.57
N MET A 86 -9.98 -21.69 -3.85
CA MET A 86 -11.18 -20.85 -3.70
C MET A 86 -11.58 -20.22 -5.02
N LYS A 87 -12.90 -20.08 -5.23
CA LYS A 87 -13.47 -19.15 -6.19
C LYS A 87 -13.41 -17.72 -5.64
N ILE A 88 -13.46 -16.72 -6.52
CA ILE A 88 -13.52 -15.31 -6.11
C ILE A 88 -14.73 -15.07 -5.19
N SER A 89 -15.92 -15.65 -5.53
CA SER A 89 -17.13 -15.57 -4.69
C SER A 89 -16.94 -16.16 -3.29
N GLU A 90 -16.19 -17.26 -3.16
CA GLU A 90 -15.89 -17.87 -1.85
C GLU A 90 -14.95 -16.97 -1.02
N ALA A 91 -13.98 -16.31 -1.68
CA ALA A 91 -13.13 -15.31 -1.04
C ALA A 91 -13.93 -14.09 -0.57
N PHE A 92 -14.93 -13.62 -1.35
CA PHE A 92 -15.82 -12.54 -0.94
C PHE A 92 -16.67 -12.91 0.26
N THR A 93 -17.21 -14.15 0.30
CA THR A 93 -17.94 -14.67 1.45
C THR A 93 -17.05 -14.72 2.68
N PHE A 94 -15.81 -15.20 2.54
CA PHE A 94 -14.83 -15.19 3.62
C PHE A 94 -14.59 -13.77 4.16
N MET A 95 -14.40 -12.78 3.28
CA MET A 95 -14.22 -11.40 3.70
C MET A 95 -15.45 -10.84 4.44
N ALA A 96 -16.66 -11.15 3.97
CA ALA A 96 -17.90 -10.74 4.60
C ALA A 96 -18.10 -11.35 6.01
N ASP A 97 -17.64 -12.58 6.20
CA ASP A 97 -17.75 -13.28 7.49
C ASP A 97 -16.76 -12.75 8.55
N PHE A 98 -15.60 -12.23 8.12
CA PHE A 98 -14.52 -11.82 9.03
C PHE A 98 -14.40 -10.30 9.23
N TYR A 99 -14.88 -9.49 8.27
CA TYR A 99 -14.72 -8.03 8.30
C TYR A 99 -16.05 -7.30 8.28
N ASN A 100 -16.41 -6.65 9.40
CA ASN A 100 -17.61 -5.81 9.47
C ASN A 100 -17.59 -4.65 8.47
N SER A 101 -16.39 -4.20 8.08
CA SER A 101 -16.16 -3.15 7.09
C SER A 101 -16.26 -3.63 5.63
N TRP A 102 -16.57 -4.92 5.39
CA TRP A 102 -16.72 -5.43 4.02
C TRP A 102 -17.91 -4.80 3.30
N ASN A 103 -17.64 -4.23 2.13
CA ASN A 103 -18.63 -3.59 1.27
C ASN A 103 -18.85 -4.45 0.01
N PRO A 104 -19.93 -5.26 -0.03
CA PRO A 104 -20.20 -6.17 -1.15
C PRO A 104 -20.50 -5.44 -2.47
N GLU A 105 -21.06 -4.24 -2.39
CA GLU A 105 -21.38 -3.47 -3.60
C GLU A 105 -20.09 -2.95 -4.25
N ARG A 106 -19.16 -2.41 -3.44
CA ARG A 106 -17.83 -1.99 -3.93
C ARG A 106 -17.03 -3.19 -4.47
N ALA A 107 -17.13 -4.37 -3.84
CA ALA A 107 -16.49 -5.58 -4.36
C ALA A 107 -16.99 -5.96 -5.75
N LYS A 108 -18.31 -5.90 -5.98
CA LYS A 108 -18.92 -6.15 -7.29
C LYS A 108 -18.54 -5.10 -8.33
N GLU A 109 -18.47 -3.85 -7.92
CA GLU A 109 -18.06 -2.76 -8.80
C GLU A 109 -16.61 -2.92 -9.26
N LEU A 110 -15.70 -3.22 -8.33
CA LEU A 110 -14.31 -3.53 -8.61
C LEU A 110 -14.15 -4.78 -9.49
N LEU A 111 -14.94 -5.82 -9.24
CA LEU A 111 -14.97 -7.04 -10.06
C LEU A 111 -15.32 -6.72 -11.51
N LYS A 112 -16.37 -5.89 -11.70
CA LYS A 112 -16.80 -5.41 -13.02
C LYS A 112 -15.73 -4.53 -13.67
N PHE A 113 -15.12 -3.61 -12.90
CA PHE A 113 -14.07 -2.73 -13.38
C PHE A 113 -12.88 -3.53 -13.92
N PHE A 114 -12.43 -4.54 -13.19
CA PHE A 114 -11.35 -5.43 -13.62
C PHE A 114 -11.75 -6.51 -14.63
N LYS A 115 -13.04 -6.59 -14.99
CA LYS A 115 -13.59 -7.58 -15.92
C LYS A 115 -13.29 -9.03 -15.50
N LEU A 116 -13.42 -9.32 -14.20
CA LEU A 116 -13.24 -10.64 -13.61
C LEU A 116 -14.60 -11.30 -13.38
N ASN A 117 -14.59 -12.65 -13.33
CA ASN A 117 -15.79 -13.42 -13.06
C ASN A 117 -15.71 -14.04 -11.65
N GLU A 118 -16.74 -13.83 -10.83
CA GLU A 118 -16.76 -14.34 -9.44
C GLU A 118 -16.72 -15.87 -9.32
N THR A 119 -17.02 -16.59 -10.43
CA THR A 119 -16.95 -18.06 -10.48
C THR A 119 -15.56 -18.60 -10.77
N ASP A 120 -14.61 -17.73 -11.19
CA ASP A 120 -13.24 -18.14 -11.51
C ASP A 120 -12.49 -18.58 -10.23
N ARG A 121 -11.66 -19.61 -10.37
CA ARG A 121 -10.79 -20.09 -9.29
C ARG A 121 -9.50 -19.27 -9.26
N ILE A 122 -9.04 -18.91 -8.06
CA ILE A 122 -7.80 -18.14 -7.87
C ILE A 122 -6.60 -18.85 -8.52
N SER A 123 -6.53 -20.19 -8.43
CA SER A 123 -5.45 -20.99 -9.05
C SER A 123 -5.43 -20.96 -10.59
N GLU A 124 -6.52 -20.59 -11.24
CA GLU A 124 -6.66 -20.56 -12.70
C GLU A 124 -6.40 -19.16 -13.28
N LEU A 125 -6.25 -18.15 -12.43
CA LEU A 125 -6.01 -16.77 -12.82
C LEU A 125 -4.56 -16.54 -13.28
N SER A 126 -4.39 -15.63 -14.24
CA SER A 126 -3.07 -15.08 -14.54
C SER A 126 -2.53 -14.30 -13.32
N LYS A 127 -1.22 -14.07 -13.26
CA LYS A 127 -0.61 -13.29 -12.18
C LYS A 127 -1.23 -11.89 -12.05
N GLY A 128 -1.49 -11.21 -13.18
CA GLY A 128 -2.16 -9.92 -13.20
C GLY A 128 -3.59 -9.98 -12.64
N ASN A 129 -4.38 -10.99 -13.04
CA ASN A 129 -5.73 -11.15 -12.52
C ASN A 129 -5.74 -11.54 -11.03
N THR A 130 -4.77 -12.34 -10.57
CA THR A 130 -4.61 -12.62 -9.14
C THR A 130 -4.31 -11.35 -8.34
N ALA A 131 -3.44 -10.46 -8.86
CA ALA A 131 -3.17 -9.16 -8.24
C ALA A 131 -4.44 -8.29 -8.17
N LYS A 132 -5.26 -8.28 -9.23
CA LYS A 132 -6.56 -7.57 -9.23
C LYS A 132 -7.52 -8.11 -8.18
N VAL A 133 -7.63 -9.45 -8.04
CA VAL A 133 -8.44 -10.05 -6.96
C VAL A 133 -7.93 -9.62 -5.59
N ASN A 134 -6.60 -9.67 -5.38
CA ASN A 134 -5.99 -9.23 -4.12
C ASN A 134 -6.34 -7.77 -3.79
N LEU A 135 -6.31 -6.88 -4.80
CA LEU A 135 -6.74 -5.49 -4.66
C LEU A 135 -8.23 -5.39 -4.30
N ILE A 136 -9.12 -6.13 -4.97
CA ILE A 136 -10.57 -6.12 -4.66
C ILE A 136 -10.79 -6.44 -3.18
N LEU A 137 -10.13 -7.48 -2.66
CA LEU A 137 -10.31 -7.92 -1.28
C LEU A 137 -9.95 -6.83 -0.25
N GLY A 138 -8.93 -6.02 -0.54
CA GLY A 138 -8.56 -4.90 0.34
C GLY A 138 -9.36 -3.62 0.07
N LEU A 139 -9.58 -3.26 -1.20
CA LEU A 139 -10.27 -2.03 -1.59
C LEU A 139 -11.76 -2.04 -1.25
N ALA A 140 -12.38 -3.23 -1.20
CA ALA A 140 -13.78 -3.37 -0.82
C ALA A 140 -14.05 -3.26 0.68
N LEU A 141 -13.02 -3.04 1.51
CA LEU A 141 -13.20 -2.71 2.91
C LEU A 141 -13.45 -1.21 3.09
N ASP A 142 -14.44 -0.84 3.92
CA ASP A 142 -14.73 0.54 4.30
C ASP A 142 -13.77 0.97 5.42
N VAL A 143 -12.59 1.48 5.01
CA VAL A 143 -11.51 1.89 5.90
C VAL A 143 -11.00 3.28 5.54
N ASP A 144 -10.34 3.97 6.49
CA ASP A 144 -9.74 5.29 6.27
C ASP A 144 -8.43 5.23 5.47
N TYR A 145 -7.67 4.12 5.59
CA TYR A 145 -6.35 3.98 4.97
C TYR A 145 -6.16 2.61 4.32
N ILE A 146 -5.46 2.61 3.20
CA ILE A 146 -5.10 1.43 2.42
C ILE A 146 -3.58 1.36 2.32
N LEU A 147 -3.00 0.27 2.79
CA LEU A 147 -1.58 -0.02 2.65
C LEU A 147 -1.40 -1.05 1.54
N MET A 148 -0.53 -0.79 0.56
CA MET A 148 -0.27 -1.69 -0.57
C MET A 148 1.22 -1.97 -0.69
N ASP A 149 1.60 -3.24 -0.58
CA ASP A 149 2.99 -3.66 -0.71
C ASP A 149 3.27 -4.13 -2.14
N GLU A 150 4.06 -3.35 -2.90
CA GLU A 150 4.48 -3.65 -4.28
C GLU A 150 3.32 -4.07 -5.23
N PRO A 151 2.20 -3.31 -5.32
CA PRO A 151 0.99 -3.75 -6.04
C PRO A 151 1.19 -3.92 -7.55
N PHE A 152 2.27 -3.39 -8.11
CA PHE A 152 2.59 -3.44 -9.55
C PHE A 152 3.67 -4.48 -9.88
N SER A 153 4.20 -5.20 -8.87
CA SER A 153 5.36 -6.06 -9.06
C SER A 153 5.06 -7.30 -9.90
N GLY A 154 5.84 -7.46 -10.97
CA GLY A 154 5.87 -8.67 -11.80
C GLY A 154 4.57 -8.99 -12.54
N ILE A 155 3.72 -8.00 -12.78
CA ILE A 155 2.53 -8.09 -13.63
C ILE A 155 2.78 -7.40 -14.98
N ASP A 156 1.98 -7.75 -16.00
CA ASP A 156 2.08 -7.16 -17.32
C ASP A 156 1.62 -5.70 -17.36
N ILE A 157 2.04 -4.97 -18.42
CA ILE A 157 1.77 -3.54 -18.57
C ILE A 157 0.26 -3.20 -18.56
N PHE A 158 -0.58 -4.01 -19.19
CA PHE A 158 -2.02 -3.75 -19.26
C PHE A 158 -2.68 -3.93 -17.90
N SER A 159 -2.24 -4.92 -17.13
CA SER A 159 -2.70 -5.10 -15.75
C SER A 159 -2.25 -3.96 -14.85
N ARG A 160 -1.02 -3.42 -15.04
CA ARG A 160 -0.53 -2.22 -14.31
C ARG A 160 -1.38 -0.98 -14.59
N GLU A 161 -1.66 -0.70 -15.87
CA GLU A 161 -2.51 0.41 -16.29
C GLU A 161 -3.90 0.31 -15.63
N GLN A 162 -4.54 -0.85 -15.68
CA GLN A 162 -5.85 -1.05 -15.05
C GLN A 162 -5.81 -0.89 -13.52
N ILE A 163 -4.72 -1.30 -12.88
CA ILE A 163 -4.54 -1.08 -11.43
C ILE A 163 -4.32 0.42 -11.15
N ALA A 164 -3.52 1.11 -11.97
CA ALA A 164 -3.31 2.55 -11.85
C ALA A 164 -4.62 3.35 -12.03
N ASP A 165 -5.48 2.95 -12.94
CA ASP A 165 -6.80 3.58 -13.17
C ASP A 165 -7.71 3.54 -11.93
N VAL A 166 -7.55 2.55 -11.04
CA VAL A 166 -8.31 2.50 -9.78
C VAL A 166 -8.00 3.72 -8.90
N PHE A 167 -6.74 4.17 -8.87
CA PHE A 167 -6.32 5.29 -8.02
C PHE A 167 -6.89 6.64 -8.45
N THR A 168 -7.25 6.78 -9.74
CA THR A 168 -7.89 7.98 -10.28
C THR A 168 -9.42 7.88 -10.28
N SER A 169 -9.96 6.72 -9.91
CA SER A 169 -11.39 6.47 -9.87
C SER A 169 -12.00 6.84 -8.50
N HIS A 170 -13.33 6.98 -8.47
CA HIS A 170 -14.10 7.15 -7.24
C HIS A 170 -14.01 5.95 -6.27
N LEU A 171 -13.42 4.82 -6.70
CA LEU A 171 -13.28 3.60 -5.89
C LEU A 171 -12.28 3.75 -4.74
N ILE A 172 -11.36 4.72 -4.83
CA ILE A 172 -10.43 5.08 -3.73
C ILE A 172 -11.07 6.10 -2.79
N GLU A 173 -11.93 7.00 -3.30
CA GLU A 173 -12.57 8.08 -2.55
C GLU A 173 -11.53 8.96 -1.80
N ASP A 174 -11.91 9.47 -0.61
CA ASP A 174 -11.05 10.29 0.24
C ASP A 174 -10.15 9.45 1.18
N ARG A 175 -9.87 8.20 0.82
CA ARG A 175 -9.01 7.33 1.64
C ARG A 175 -7.54 7.69 1.48
N GLY A 176 -6.78 7.64 2.58
CA GLY A 176 -5.34 7.75 2.50
C GLY A 176 -4.73 6.45 1.98
N VAL A 177 -3.78 6.54 1.06
CA VAL A 177 -3.11 5.37 0.48
C VAL A 177 -1.62 5.44 0.77
N ILE A 178 -1.04 4.34 1.25
CA ILE A 178 0.42 4.17 1.32
C ILE A 178 0.80 3.02 0.39
N ILE A 179 1.64 3.31 -0.60
CA ILE A 179 2.14 2.32 -1.56
C ILE A 179 3.64 2.13 -1.35
N THR A 180 4.11 0.89 -1.36
CA THR A 180 5.54 0.63 -1.53
C THR A 180 5.81 0.25 -2.98
N THR A 181 6.88 0.78 -3.55
CA THR A 181 7.35 0.35 -4.85
C THR A 181 8.83 0.63 -5.05
N HIS A 182 9.43 -0.09 -5.98
CA HIS A 182 10.73 0.22 -6.56
C HIS A 182 10.60 0.61 -8.05
N GLU A 183 9.40 0.50 -8.63
CA GLU A 183 9.05 0.86 -10.01
C GLU A 183 8.17 2.11 -10.02
N ILE A 184 8.80 3.29 -9.98
CA ILE A 184 8.10 4.57 -9.79
C ILE A 184 7.51 5.14 -11.07
N ASN A 185 8.10 4.83 -12.23
CA ASN A 185 7.79 5.50 -13.50
C ASN A 185 6.31 5.38 -13.89
N ASP A 186 5.69 4.25 -13.58
CA ASP A 186 4.31 3.96 -14.00
C ASP A 186 3.27 4.69 -13.15
N ILE A 187 3.65 5.12 -11.94
CA ILE A 187 2.71 5.69 -10.95
C ILE A 187 3.10 7.06 -10.42
N GLU A 188 4.20 7.64 -10.91
CA GLU A 188 4.69 8.94 -10.44
C GLU A 188 3.60 10.03 -10.47
N HIS A 189 2.77 10.01 -11.51
CA HIS A 189 1.68 10.98 -11.71
C HIS A 189 0.53 10.84 -10.70
N LEU A 190 0.47 9.72 -9.96
CA LEU A 190 -0.55 9.43 -8.94
C LEU A 190 -0.10 9.83 -7.53
N ILE A 191 1.20 10.10 -7.34
CA ILE A 191 1.80 10.26 -6.02
C ILE A 191 1.71 11.72 -5.58
N ASP A 192 1.09 11.97 -4.43
CA ASP A 192 1.09 13.28 -3.78
C ASP A 192 2.35 13.50 -2.96
N LYS A 193 2.86 12.44 -2.31
CA LYS A 193 3.98 12.50 -1.38
C LYS A 193 4.93 11.32 -1.57
N ALA A 194 6.21 11.62 -1.69
CA ALA A 194 7.27 10.62 -1.79
C ALA A 194 8.11 10.59 -0.50
N VAL A 195 8.43 9.38 -0.05
CA VAL A 195 9.29 9.10 1.12
C VAL A 195 10.40 8.15 0.67
N LEU A 196 11.62 8.67 0.55
CA LEU A 196 12.78 7.91 0.12
C LEU A 196 13.42 7.21 1.30
N LEU A 197 13.50 5.88 1.25
CA LEU A 197 14.00 5.02 2.31
C LEU A 197 15.26 4.28 1.85
N ASP A 198 16.33 4.36 2.64
CA ASP A 198 17.51 3.52 2.46
C ASP A 198 18.09 3.07 3.81
N ASN A 199 18.60 1.85 3.87
CA ASN A 199 19.23 1.27 5.07
C ASN A 199 18.43 1.46 6.37
N GLY A 200 17.10 1.50 6.29
CA GLY A 200 16.20 1.65 7.43
C GLY A 200 16.07 3.09 7.96
N VAL A 201 16.54 4.08 7.22
CA VAL A 201 16.35 5.51 7.50
C VAL A 201 15.64 6.21 6.35
N ILE A 202 14.87 7.26 6.66
CA ILE A 202 14.31 8.15 5.64
C ILE A 202 15.38 9.15 5.24
N LEU A 203 15.73 9.15 3.94
CA LEU A 203 16.69 10.07 3.36
C LEU A 203 16.04 11.41 3.02
N LYS A 204 14.85 11.37 2.44
CA LYS A 204 14.10 12.57 2.06
C LYS A 204 12.59 12.26 2.03
N GLU A 205 11.80 13.25 2.43
CA GLU A 205 10.35 13.27 2.33
C GLU A 205 9.95 14.56 1.64
N PHE A 206 9.05 14.50 0.65
CA PHE A 206 8.64 15.68 -0.12
C PHE A 206 7.28 15.49 -0.77
N ASN A 207 6.59 16.64 -1.01
CA ASN A 207 5.40 16.72 -1.83
C ASN A 207 5.81 16.76 -3.30
N THR A 208 5.18 15.94 -4.15
CA THR A 208 5.58 15.79 -5.56
C THR A 208 5.21 16.99 -6.39
N GLU A 209 4.06 17.61 -6.14
CA GLU A 209 3.62 18.81 -6.84
C GLU A 209 4.49 20.01 -6.49
N GLU A 210 4.79 20.22 -5.20
CA GLU A 210 5.68 21.29 -4.74
C GLU A 210 7.07 21.22 -5.39
N ILE A 211 7.68 20.03 -5.44
CA ILE A 211 8.99 19.84 -6.09
C ILE A 211 8.90 20.12 -7.60
N ARG A 212 7.81 19.70 -8.24
CA ARG A 212 7.60 19.98 -9.67
C ARG A 212 7.46 21.47 -9.95
N GLU A 213 6.71 22.19 -9.12
CA GLU A 213 6.51 23.64 -9.28
C GLU A 213 7.75 24.47 -8.95
N THR A 214 8.45 24.12 -7.86
CA THR A 214 9.58 24.93 -7.35
C THR A 214 10.92 24.59 -8.00
N GLU A 215 11.17 23.32 -8.32
CA GLU A 215 12.46 22.84 -8.83
C GLU A 215 12.36 22.29 -10.27
N GLY A 216 11.18 22.10 -10.82
CA GLY A 216 10.97 21.51 -12.15
C GLY A 216 11.40 20.03 -12.23
N LYS A 217 11.47 19.33 -11.07
CA LYS A 217 11.98 17.96 -10.97
C LYS A 217 10.85 16.95 -10.85
N SER A 218 11.07 15.78 -11.46
CA SER A 218 10.26 14.59 -11.23
C SER A 218 10.69 13.88 -9.93
N VAL A 219 9.87 12.96 -9.43
CA VAL A 219 10.25 12.06 -8.31
C VAL A 219 11.51 11.28 -8.65
N VAL A 220 11.61 10.80 -9.91
CA VAL A 220 12.78 10.06 -10.41
C VAL A 220 14.05 10.91 -10.38
N ASP A 221 13.97 12.22 -10.69
CA ASP A 221 15.12 13.11 -10.64
C ASP A 221 15.60 13.30 -9.19
N VAL A 222 14.68 13.53 -8.26
CA VAL A 222 15.01 13.62 -6.83
C VAL A 222 15.61 12.31 -6.32
N MET A 223 15.07 11.16 -6.72
CA MET A 223 15.64 9.85 -6.38
C MET A 223 17.08 9.71 -6.86
N ARG A 224 17.36 10.10 -8.12
CA ARG A 224 18.71 10.04 -8.67
C ARG A 224 19.71 10.89 -7.89
N GLU A 225 19.29 12.08 -7.47
CA GLU A 225 20.12 12.97 -6.64
C GLU A 225 20.39 12.37 -5.25
N VAL A 226 19.36 11.84 -4.60
CA VAL A 226 19.46 11.34 -3.22
C VAL A 226 20.22 10.01 -3.13
N TYR A 227 20.02 9.08 -4.10
CA TYR A 227 20.66 7.76 -4.05
C TYR A 227 22.04 7.68 -4.75
N ARG A 228 22.41 8.67 -5.57
CA ARG A 228 23.69 8.70 -6.30
C ARG A 228 24.68 9.77 -5.78
N GLY A 229 24.20 10.75 -4.98
CA GLY A 229 25.04 11.73 -4.31
C GLY A 229 25.67 11.13 -3.09
#